data_c12359c0996a8227f227891d6175ea02
#
_entry.id   c12359c0996a8227f227891d6175ea02
#
_cell.length_a   1.000
_cell.length_b   1.000
_cell.length_c   1.000
_cell.angle_alpha   90.00
_cell.angle_beta   90.00
_cell.angle_gamma   90.00
#
_symmetry.space_group_name_H-M   'P 1'
#
loop_
_entity.id
_entity.type
_entity.pdbx_description
1 polymer ?
#
loop_
_entity_poly.entity_id
_entity_poly.type
_entity_poly.pdbx_seq_one_letter_code
_entity_poly.pdbx_strand_id
1 'polypeptide(L)'
;MKKRKYRERRTVTRPRHMSLITLGKPEPILTTGTNYTDVWYDNEAEHWTLPIDRLALAQLVNLNAQHGGVLYARRNMVTANYNGGGLTHEQLGAAVFDWLTFGDVAILKVRNGWGDVIALYPLPALYTRQRKTGEFVVL
;
A
#
# COMPACT_ATOMS: atom_id res chain seq x y z
N MET A 1 -40.45 38.76 -7.39
CA MET A 1 -40.19 37.34 -7.66
C MET A 1 -38.80 37.15 -8.27
N LYS A 2 -37.81 36.65 -7.49
CA LYS A 2 -36.45 36.41 -8.01
C LYS A 2 -36.37 34.97 -8.55
N LYS A 3 -36.12 34.81 -9.87
CA LYS A 3 -35.91 33.52 -10.52
C LYS A 3 -34.59 32.93 -10.06
N ARG A 4 -34.63 31.77 -9.36
CA ARG A 4 -33.45 30.95 -9.05
C ARG A 4 -32.89 30.36 -10.35
N LYS A 5 -31.65 30.74 -10.73
CA LYS A 5 -30.89 30.08 -11.80
C LYS A 5 -30.48 28.68 -11.31
N TYR A 6 -31.01 27.66 -11.97
CA TYR A 6 -30.53 26.30 -11.82
C TYR A 6 -29.09 26.21 -12.36
N ARG A 7 -28.16 25.81 -11.48
CA ARG A 7 -26.77 25.58 -11.83
C ARG A 7 -26.69 24.15 -12.39
N GLU A 8 -26.56 24.03 -13.69
CA GLU A 8 -26.32 22.74 -14.36
C GLU A 8 -25.06 22.09 -13.76
N ARG A 9 -25.23 20.89 -13.19
CA ARG A 9 -24.10 20.04 -12.80
C ARG A 9 -23.43 19.55 -14.08
N ARG A 10 -22.23 20.06 -14.39
CA ARG A 10 -21.37 19.47 -15.40
C ARG A 10 -21.03 18.05 -14.93
N THR A 11 -21.61 17.07 -15.59
CA THR A 11 -21.17 15.68 -15.51
C THR A 11 -19.80 15.59 -16.17
N VAL A 12 -18.77 15.48 -15.35
CA VAL A 12 -17.41 15.16 -15.82
C VAL A 12 -17.44 13.70 -16.26
N THR A 13 -17.65 13.47 -17.55
CA THR A 13 -17.47 12.15 -18.16
C THR A 13 -15.97 11.85 -18.12
N ARG A 14 -15.54 11.02 -17.17
CA ARG A 14 -14.19 10.46 -17.19
C ARG A 14 -14.05 9.61 -18.46
N PRO A 15 -13.02 9.82 -19.28
CA PRO A 15 -12.77 8.95 -20.41
C PRO A 15 -12.56 7.53 -19.87
N ARG A 16 -13.40 6.58 -20.28
CA ARG A 16 -13.15 5.17 -20.08
C ARG A 16 -11.98 4.81 -21.00
N HIS A 17 -10.78 4.79 -20.47
CA HIS A 17 -9.67 4.13 -21.13
C HIS A 17 -10.00 2.62 -21.15
N MET A 18 -10.52 2.16 -22.26
CA MET A 18 -10.46 0.74 -22.60
C MET A 18 -9.03 0.45 -23.04
N SER A 19 -8.19 0.02 -22.12
CA SER A 19 -6.92 -0.60 -22.48
C SER A 19 -7.25 -1.98 -23.05
N LEU A 20 -7.03 -2.14 -24.35
CA LEU A 20 -7.04 -3.44 -24.99
C LEU A 20 -5.80 -4.17 -24.46
N ILE A 21 -6.00 -5.08 -23.49
CA ILE A 21 -4.93 -5.95 -23.02
C ILE A 21 -4.70 -6.97 -24.12
N THR A 22 -3.72 -6.73 -24.98
CA THR A 22 -3.16 -7.76 -25.83
C THR A 22 -2.36 -8.69 -24.92
N LEU A 23 -2.88 -9.89 -24.68
CA LEU A 23 -2.12 -10.95 -24.03
C LEU A 23 -0.98 -11.36 -25.00
N GLY A 24 0.15 -10.69 -24.87
CA GLY A 24 1.39 -11.06 -25.50
C GLY A 24 1.87 -12.43 -24.98
N LYS A 25 2.90 -13.00 -25.61
CA LYS A 25 3.54 -14.21 -25.11
C LYS A 25 3.96 -13.97 -23.66
N PRO A 26 3.72 -14.92 -22.72
CA PRO A 26 4.13 -14.79 -21.34
C PRO A 26 5.66 -14.64 -21.29
N GLU A 27 6.14 -13.45 -20.99
CA GLU A 27 7.54 -13.19 -20.71
C GLU A 27 7.78 -13.24 -19.20
N PRO A 28 8.86 -13.88 -18.74
CA PRO A 28 9.14 -13.92 -17.31
C PRO A 28 9.42 -12.50 -16.82
N ILE A 29 8.61 -12.04 -15.87
CA ILE A 29 8.65 -10.69 -15.26
C ILE A 29 10.05 -10.33 -14.71
N LEU A 30 10.88 -11.32 -14.41
CA LEU A 30 12.22 -11.15 -13.86
C LEU A 30 13.30 -10.78 -14.89
N THR A 31 13.03 -10.90 -16.19
CA THR A 31 14.02 -10.64 -17.25
C THR A 31 13.80 -9.33 -17.99
N THR A 32 12.61 -8.80 -18.02
CA THR A 32 12.29 -7.46 -18.48
C THR A 32 12.22 -6.57 -17.25
N GLY A 33 13.13 -5.61 -17.14
CA GLY A 33 13.10 -4.65 -16.03
C GLY A 33 11.66 -4.19 -15.80
N THR A 34 11.19 -4.33 -14.58
CA THR A 34 9.79 -4.10 -14.17
C THR A 34 9.34 -2.72 -14.64
N ASN A 35 8.77 -2.65 -15.83
CA ASN A 35 8.02 -1.47 -16.24
C ASN A 35 6.73 -1.50 -15.41
N TYR A 36 6.76 -0.78 -14.29
CA TYR A 36 5.56 -0.48 -13.54
C TYR A 36 4.73 0.47 -14.40
N THR A 37 3.95 -0.11 -15.31
CA THR A 37 2.94 0.64 -16.05
C THR A 37 1.94 1.19 -15.04
N ASP A 38 1.61 2.47 -15.19
CA ASP A 38 0.63 3.19 -14.38
C ASP A 38 1.05 3.58 -12.93
N VAL A 39 2.34 3.55 -12.61
CA VAL A 39 2.86 4.23 -11.43
C VAL A 39 3.19 5.66 -11.80
N TRP A 40 2.58 6.63 -11.15
CA TRP A 40 2.86 8.05 -11.40
C TRP A 40 3.16 8.79 -10.10
N TYR A 41 3.85 9.91 -10.26
CA TYR A 41 4.13 10.79 -9.14
C TYR A 41 3.10 11.91 -9.08
N ASP A 42 2.39 11.99 -7.97
CA ASP A 42 1.48 13.10 -7.68
C ASP A 42 2.32 14.29 -7.17
N ASN A 43 2.36 15.36 -7.96
CA ASN A 43 3.14 16.55 -7.59
C ASN A 43 2.44 17.42 -6.51
N GLU A 44 1.12 17.30 -6.35
CA GLU A 44 0.38 18.05 -5.32
C GLU A 44 0.51 17.35 -3.97
N ALA A 45 0.39 16.03 -3.96
CA ALA A 45 0.51 15.21 -2.76
C ALA A 45 1.96 14.79 -2.45
N GLU A 46 2.92 15.10 -3.35
CA GLU A 46 4.35 14.81 -3.22
C GLU A 46 4.70 13.36 -2.94
N HIS A 47 3.98 12.40 -3.54
CA HIS A 47 4.27 10.99 -3.37
C HIS A 47 3.98 10.15 -4.63
N TRP A 48 4.55 8.93 -4.66
CA TRP A 48 4.25 7.95 -5.70
C TRP A 48 2.89 7.32 -5.48
N THR A 49 2.08 7.31 -6.51
CA THR A 49 0.75 6.67 -6.52
C THR A 49 0.81 5.38 -7.32
N LEU A 50 0.31 4.32 -6.70
CA LEU A 50 0.19 3.00 -7.33
C LEU A 50 -1.18 2.86 -8.01
N PRO A 51 -1.28 2.09 -9.11
CA PRO A 51 -2.54 1.86 -9.82
C PRO A 51 -3.49 0.92 -9.06
N ILE A 52 -3.18 0.60 -7.81
CA ILE A 52 -3.92 -0.35 -6.99
C ILE A 52 -4.67 0.41 -5.89
N ASP A 53 -5.96 0.14 -5.77
CA ASP A 53 -6.75 0.63 -4.64
C ASP A 53 -6.41 -0.17 -3.36
N ARG A 54 -5.57 0.42 -2.52
CA ARG A 54 -5.14 -0.18 -1.25
C ARG A 54 -6.28 -0.35 -0.26
N LEU A 55 -7.27 0.55 -0.29
CA LEU A 55 -8.44 0.42 0.58
C LEU A 55 -9.28 -0.79 0.20
N ALA A 56 -9.49 -1.02 -1.09
CA ALA A 56 -10.17 -2.20 -1.58
C ALA A 56 -9.42 -3.48 -1.21
N LEU A 57 -8.08 -3.50 -1.27
CA LEU A 57 -7.27 -4.64 -0.80
C LEU A 57 -7.45 -4.90 0.70
N ALA A 58 -7.45 -3.85 1.53
CA ALA A 58 -7.67 -4.00 2.96
C ALA A 58 -9.07 -4.55 3.27
N GLN A 59 -10.09 -4.10 2.53
CA GLN A 59 -11.46 -4.58 2.68
C GLN A 59 -11.63 -6.03 2.24
N LEU A 60 -10.88 -6.48 1.21
CA LEU A 60 -10.95 -7.82 0.67
C LEU A 60 -10.66 -8.90 1.73
N VAL A 61 -9.79 -8.60 2.68
CA VAL A 61 -9.47 -9.49 3.81
C VAL A 61 -10.73 -9.85 4.62
N ASN A 62 -11.63 -8.90 4.80
CA ASN A 62 -12.86 -9.08 5.56
C ASN A 62 -14.04 -9.58 4.72
N LEU A 63 -14.03 -9.27 3.41
CA LEU A 63 -15.09 -9.68 2.49
C LEU A 63 -15.02 -11.17 2.15
N ASN A 64 -13.82 -11.74 2.12
CA ASN A 64 -13.62 -13.14 1.81
C ASN A 64 -12.98 -13.88 2.99
N ALA A 65 -13.78 -14.64 3.72
CA ALA A 65 -13.35 -15.37 4.90
C ALA A 65 -12.23 -16.38 4.64
N GLN A 66 -12.21 -17.03 3.46
CA GLN A 66 -11.13 -17.95 3.08
C GLN A 66 -9.82 -17.20 2.84
N HIS A 67 -9.88 -16.08 2.13
CA HIS A 67 -8.72 -15.23 1.88
C HIS A 67 -8.15 -14.67 3.18
N GLY A 68 -9.00 -14.09 4.02
CA GLY A 68 -8.62 -13.59 5.34
C GLY A 68 -8.02 -14.69 6.23
N GLY A 69 -8.65 -15.86 6.26
CA GLY A 69 -8.16 -17.01 7.02
C GLY A 69 -6.75 -17.46 6.62
N VAL A 70 -6.46 -17.48 5.31
CA VAL A 70 -5.10 -17.80 4.79
C VAL A 70 -4.08 -16.75 5.21
N LEU A 71 -4.42 -15.46 5.13
CA LEU A 71 -3.52 -14.38 5.54
C LEU A 71 -3.21 -14.45 7.04
N TYR A 72 -4.21 -14.68 7.88
CA TYR A 72 -4.02 -14.85 9.32
C TYR A 72 -3.19 -16.09 9.65
N ALA A 73 -3.43 -17.21 8.97
CA ALA A 73 -2.62 -18.44 9.14
C ALA A 73 -1.16 -18.19 8.80
N ARG A 74 -0.88 -17.56 7.66
CA ARG A 74 0.49 -17.20 7.24
C ARG A 74 1.15 -16.24 8.21
N ARG A 75 0.45 -15.19 8.67
CA ARG A 75 0.94 -14.29 9.70
C ARG A 75 1.36 -15.06 10.95
N ASN A 76 0.51 -15.94 11.44
CA ASN A 76 0.75 -16.72 12.65
C ASN A 76 1.95 -17.67 12.47
N MET A 77 2.12 -18.28 11.29
CA MET A 77 3.29 -19.11 10.99
C MET A 77 4.61 -18.32 11.07
N VAL A 78 4.63 -17.09 10.54
CA VAL A 78 5.82 -16.23 10.58
C VAL A 78 6.11 -15.77 12.01
N THR A 79 5.08 -15.46 12.80
CA THR A 79 5.25 -14.93 14.16
C THR A 79 5.45 -16.02 15.22
N ALA A 80 5.11 -17.29 14.93
CA ALA A 80 5.12 -18.39 15.91
C ALA A 80 6.47 -18.58 16.61
N ASN A 81 7.58 -18.41 15.89
CA ASN A 81 8.94 -18.62 16.39
C ASN A 81 9.69 -17.32 16.65
N TYR A 82 8.98 -16.21 16.80
CA TYR A 82 9.63 -14.92 17.04
C TYR A 82 10.07 -14.79 18.48
N ASN A 83 11.39 -14.71 18.68
CA ASN A 83 12.03 -14.63 19.99
C ASN A 83 12.51 -13.21 20.35
N GLY A 84 12.06 -12.19 19.61
CA GLY A 84 12.47 -10.80 19.83
C GLY A 84 13.41 -10.29 18.72
N GLY A 85 13.70 -8.99 18.72
CA GLY A 85 14.53 -8.34 17.69
C GLY A 85 14.18 -6.85 17.51
N GLY A 86 13.67 -6.22 18.58
CA GLY A 86 13.34 -4.80 18.59
C GLY A 86 11.89 -4.46 18.29
N LEU A 87 11.11 -5.40 17.79
CA LEU A 87 9.64 -5.30 17.68
C LEU A 87 8.98 -6.12 18.78
N THR A 88 7.77 -5.76 19.19
CA THR A 88 6.92 -6.66 19.97
C THR A 88 6.31 -7.73 19.06
N HIS A 89 5.80 -8.82 19.62
CA HIS A 89 5.11 -9.85 18.85
C HIS A 89 3.91 -9.30 18.08
N GLU A 90 3.16 -8.37 18.67
CA GLU A 90 2.02 -7.71 18.04
C GLU A 90 2.46 -6.81 16.88
N GLN A 91 3.53 -6.03 17.08
CA GLN A 91 4.10 -5.16 16.05
C GLN A 91 4.62 -5.97 14.86
N LEU A 92 5.29 -7.09 15.12
CA LEU A 92 5.69 -8.00 14.06
C LEU A 92 4.47 -8.57 13.33
N GLY A 93 3.44 -8.99 14.08
CA GLY A 93 2.20 -9.50 13.50
C GLY A 93 1.51 -8.49 12.57
N ALA A 94 1.49 -7.20 12.97
CA ALA A 94 0.95 -6.13 12.14
C ALA A 94 1.80 -5.91 10.87
N ALA A 95 3.12 -5.84 11.01
CA ALA A 95 4.04 -5.66 9.88
C ALA A 95 3.96 -6.82 8.87
N VAL A 96 3.89 -8.06 9.36
CA VAL A 96 3.74 -9.26 8.50
C VAL A 96 2.37 -9.25 7.81
N PHE A 97 1.32 -8.83 8.50
CA PHE A 97 -0.02 -8.75 7.91
C PHE A 97 -0.08 -7.71 6.80
N ASP A 98 0.52 -6.53 7.02
CA ASP A 98 0.63 -5.49 6.00
C ASP A 98 1.44 -5.98 4.79
N TRP A 99 2.56 -6.66 5.02
CA TRP A 99 3.37 -7.24 3.96
C TRP A 99 2.61 -8.28 3.13
N LEU A 100 1.82 -9.14 3.77
CA LEU A 100 1.01 -10.15 3.09
C LEU A 100 -0.16 -9.55 2.30
N THR A 101 -0.68 -8.40 2.76
CA THR A 101 -1.84 -7.74 2.15
C THR A 101 -1.43 -6.79 1.02
N PHE A 102 -0.40 -5.98 1.24
CA PHE A 102 0.01 -4.89 0.34
C PHE A 102 1.31 -5.17 -0.41
N GLY A 103 2.09 -6.18 0.01
CA GLY A 103 3.39 -6.50 -0.56
C GLY A 103 4.52 -5.58 -0.08
N ASP A 104 4.23 -4.62 0.79
CA ASP A 104 5.22 -3.70 1.35
C ASP A 104 5.04 -3.53 2.87
N VAL A 105 6.11 -3.12 3.53
CA VAL A 105 6.12 -2.76 4.94
C VAL A 105 7.13 -1.66 5.18
N ALA A 106 6.76 -0.67 5.97
CA ALA A 106 7.63 0.39 6.41
C ALA A 106 7.82 0.33 7.94
N ILE A 107 9.07 0.44 8.39
CA ILE A 107 9.40 0.42 9.81
C ILE A 107 10.15 1.70 10.16
N LEU A 108 9.57 2.48 11.06
CA LEU A 108 10.19 3.66 11.62
C LEU A 108 11.26 3.24 12.64
N LYS A 109 12.48 3.72 12.44
CA LYS A 109 13.60 3.54 13.37
C LYS A 109 13.78 4.81 14.20
N VAL A 110 13.49 4.73 15.49
CA VAL A 110 13.77 5.82 16.43
C VAL A 110 15.20 5.66 16.93
N ARG A 111 15.99 6.74 16.80
CA ARG A 111 17.40 6.76 17.22
C ARG A 111 17.60 7.69 18.39
N ASN A 112 18.56 7.37 19.24
CA ASN A 112 19.04 8.27 20.29
C ASN A 112 19.98 9.35 19.71
N GLY A 113 20.45 10.26 20.58
CA GLY A 113 21.39 11.31 20.19
C GLY A 113 22.77 10.80 19.72
N TRP A 114 23.12 9.56 19.98
CA TRP A 114 24.34 8.90 19.51
C TRP A 114 24.15 8.09 18.22
N GLY A 115 22.93 8.02 17.70
CA GLY A 115 22.60 7.33 16.47
C GLY A 115 22.18 5.87 16.62
N ASP A 116 22.15 5.33 17.84
CA ASP A 116 21.71 3.95 18.10
C ASP A 116 20.19 3.84 17.97
N VAL A 117 19.72 2.72 17.44
CA VAL A 117 18.28 2.43 17.33
C VAL A 117 17.74 2.01 18.69
N ILE A 118 16.86 2.82 19.26
CA ILE A 118 16.23 2.59 20.57
C ILE A 118 14.84 1.99 20.49
N ALA A 119 14.14 2.20 19.35
CA ALA A 119 12.80 1.65 19.14
C ALA A 119 12.52 1.46 17.66
N LEU A 120 11.65 0.49 17.35
CA LEU A 120 11.13 0.21 16.03
C LEU A 120 9.60 0.26 16.08
N TYR A 121 8.99 0.93 15.09
CA TYR A 121 7.53 1.00 14.96
C TYR A 121 7.13 0.67 13.53
N PRO A 122 6.29 -0.33 13.29
CA PRO A 122 5.70 -0.56 11.98
C PRO A 122 4.74 0.59 11.66
N LEU A 123 4.89 1.15 10.48
CA LEU A 123 3.98 2.16 9.95
C LEU A 123 2.86 1.46 9.15
N PRO A 124 1.62 1.95 9.20
CA PRO A 124 0.51 1.33 8.49
C PRO A 124 0.72 1.46 6.97
N ALA A 125 0.93 0.33 6.29
CA ALA A 125 1.22 0.29 4.86
C ALA A 125 0.08 0.90 4.02
N LEU A 126 -1.17 0.82 4.49
CA LEU A 126 -2.33 1.42 3.84
C LEU A 126 -2.13 2.92 3.56
N TYR A 127 -1.57 3.66 4.51
CA TYR A 127 -1.38 5.11 4.44
C TYR A 127 0.05 5.53 4.10
N THR A 128 1.01 4.61 4.15
CA THR A 128 2.41 4.94 3.90
C THR A 128 2.69 5.06 2.41
N ARG A 129 3.34 6.16 2.00
CA ARG A 129 3.75 6.44 0.62
C ARG A 129 5.20 6.88 0.58
N GLN A 130 5.84 6.68 -0.57
CA GLN A 130 7.22 7.09 -0.80
C GLN A 130 7.28 8.38 -1.64
N ARG A 131 8.15 9.29 -1.25
CA ARG A 131 8.49 10.51 -1.99
C ARG A 131 9.62 10.26 -2.98
N LYS A 132 9.84 11.19 -3.93
CA LYS A 132 11.00 11.16 -4.84
C LYS A 132 12.34 11.23 -4.10
N THR A 133 12.38 11.86 -2.94
CA THR A 133 13.55 11.95 -2.07
C THR A 133 13.94 10.61 -1.43
N GLY A 134 13.09 9.58 -1.55
CA GLY A 134 13.25 8.30 -0.86
C GLY A 134 12.67 8.29 0.55
N GLU A 135 12.15 9.42 1.02
CA GLU A 135 11.48 9.53 2.31
C GLU A 135 10.09 8.88 2.26
N PHE A 136 9.61 8.44 3.41
CA PHE A 136 8.25 7.93 3.56
C PHE A 136 7.38 8.98 4.25
N VAL A 137 6.15 9.11 3.76
CA VAL A 137 5.11 9.94 4.34
C VAL A 137 3.91 9.07 4.70
N VAL A 138 3.27 9.35 5.83
CA VAL A 138 2.00 8.74 6.24
C VAL A 138 0.90 9.76 5.97
N LEU A 139 -0.09 9.36 5.16
CA LEU A 139 -1.22 10.20 4.72
C LEU A 139 -2.29 10.28 5.80
#